data_12d3641f987161787775190b36b03165
#
_entry.id   12d3641f987161787775190b36b03165
#
_cell.length_a   1.000
_cell.length_b   1.000
_cell.length_c   1.000
_cell.angle_alpha   90.00
_cell.angle_beta   90.00
_cell.angle_gamma   90.00
#
_symmetry.space_group_name_H-M   'P 1'
#
loop_
_entity.id
_entity.type
_entity.pdbx_description
1 polymer ?
#
loop_
_entity_poly.entity_id
_entity_poly.type
_entity_poly.pdbx_seq_one_letter_code
_entity_poly.pdbx_strand_id
1 'polypeptide(L)'
;DAILIPEIPYDINKVAKCILEKKKDGKNFGLVIVSEGAVDKKGTSVVTKKEGVPEGIDSNVFGGVGQKVAKELEELTGILARSTTLGYLQRGGAPVFSDRLLATAYGCNAMKLAMEGHFGTMVTYVDGKFGYTTLDEVVGKNTEIGSTSNADNGSTKFVPKDNIFIEAGKSIGISFGD
;
A
#
# COMPACT_ATOMS: atom_id res chain seq x y z
N ASP A 1 16.20 -3.88 3.01
CA ASP A 1 17.08 -2.72 2.98
C ASP A 1 16.30 -1.42 2.92
N ALA A 2 15.25 -1.36 2.07
CA ALA A 2 14.31 -0.24 2.08
C ALA A 2 12.86 -0.71 1.87
N ILE A 3 11.92 0.04 2.45
CA ILE A 3 10.48 -0.15 2.30
C ILE A 3 9.87 1.21 1.94
N LEU A 4 9.26 1.30 0.77
CA LEU A 4 8.65 2.53 0.25
C LEU A 4 7.13 2.41 0.31
N ILE A 5 6.51 3.30 1.09
CA ILE A 5 5.06 3.32 1.33
C ILE A 5 4.47 4.68 0.94
N PRO A 6 3.18 4.76 0.63
CA PRO A 6 2.53 6.00 0.20
C PRO A 6 2.63 7.13 1.23
N GLU A 7 2.60 6.79 2.51
CA GLU A 7 2.56 7.73 3.62
C GLU A 7 3.91 8.43 3.88
N ILE A 8 5.00 7.88 3.35
CA ILE A 8 6.35 8.44 3.46
C ILE A 8 6.91 8.67 2.06
N PRO A 9 6.78 9.90 1.51
CA PRO A 9 7.37 10.22 0.21
C PRO A 9 8.88 9.97 0.20
N TYR A 10 9.33 9.11 -0.73
CA TYR A 10 10.72 8.67 -0.76
C TYR A 10 11.63 9.60 -1.58
N ASP A 11 12.89 9.66 -1.18
CA ASP A 11 14.00 10.20 -1.94
C ASP A 11 14.85 9.04 -2.48
N ILE A 12 14.84 8.85 -3.78
CA ILE A 12 15.55 7.73 -4.41
C ILE A 12 17.07 7.77 -4.15
N ASN A 13 17.65 8.98 -3.97
CA ASN A 13 19.06 9.11 -3.66
C ASN A 13 19.40 8.56 -2.26
N LYS A 14 18.49 8.73 -1.29
CA LYS A 14 18.67 8.14 0.05
C LYS A 14 18.56 6.63 0.02
N VAL A 15 17.65 6.10 -0.78
CA VAL A 15 17.52 4.63 -1.00
C VAL A 15 18.80 4.09 -1.65
N ALA A 16 19.28 4.74 -2.71
CA ALA A 16 20.52 4.36 -3.38
C ALA A 16 21.73 4.40 -2.43
N LYS A 17 21.85 5.45 -1.61
CA LYS A 17 22.88 5.58 -0.61
C LYS A 17 22.85 4.42 0.40
N CYS A 18 21.67 4.06 0.92
CA CYS A 18 21.50 2.94 1.84
C CYS A 18 21.99 1.62 1.23
N ILE A 19 21.67 1.36 -0.05
CA ILE A 19 22.10 0.15 -0.76
C ILE A 19 23.64 0.15 -0.94
N LEU A 20 24.21 1.29 -1.32
CA LEU A 20 25.68 1.43 -1.52
C LEU A 20 26.46 1.29 -0.22
N GLU A 21 25.96 1.80 0.90
CA GLU A 21 26.55 1.63 2.22
C GLU A 21 26.58 0.14 2.62
N LYS A 22 25.46 -0.55 2.49
CA LYS A 22 25.40 -2.00 2.77
C LYS A 22 26.30 -2.82 1.84
N LYS A 23 26.49 -2.38 0.60
CA LYS A 23 27.45 -3.03 -0.32
C LYS A 23 28.89 -2.88 0.18
N LYS A 24 29.26 -1.71 0.74
CA LYS A 24 30.58 -1.50 1.34
C LYS A 24 30.82 -2.40 2.53
N ASP A 25 29.77 -2.71 3.30
CA ASP A 25 29.76 -3.62 4.43
C ASP A 25 29.77 -5.11 4.01
N GLY A 26 29.95 -5.39 2.72
CA GLY A 26 30.07 -6.74 2.17
C GLY A 26 28.77 -7.41 1.72
N LYS A 27 27.64 -6.69 1.73
CA LYS A 27 26.36 -7.22 1.25
C LYS A 27 26.27 -7.10 -0.28
N ASN A 28 26.30 -8.21 -0.98
CA ASN A 28 26.33 -8.26 -2.46
C ASN A 28 24.96 -8.11 -3.14
N PHE A 29 23.89 -7.89 -2.39
CA PHE A 29 22.53 -7.68 -2.92
C PHE A 29 21.79 -6.63 -2.13
N GLY A 30 20.79 -6.01 -2.73
CA GLY A 30 19.84 -5.12 -2.08
C GLY A 30 18.41 -5.57 -2.32
N LEU A 31 17.55 -5.44 -1.32
CA LEU A 31 16.13 -5.71 -1.41
C LEU A 31 15.34 -4.45 -1.08
N VAL A 32 14.53 -4.00 -2.02
CA VAL A 32 13.63 -2.84 -1.86
C VAL A 32 12.20 -3.31 -2.04
N ILE A 33 11.36 -3.11 -1.04
CA ILE A 33 9.93 -3.38 -1.10
C ILE A 33 9.23 -2.07 -1.44
N VAL A 34 8.42 -2.08 -2.49
CA VAL A 34 7.75 -0.87 -2.99
C VAL A 34 6.25 -1.12 -2.99
N SER A 35 5.50 -0.32 -2.25
CA SER A 35 4.05 -0.29 -2.34
C SER A 35 3.62 0.34 -3.67
N GLU A 36 2.54 -0.16 -4.26
CA GLU A 36 2.02 0.34 -5.54
C GLU A 36 1.67 1.83 -5.52
N GLY A 37 1.23 2.34 -4.37
CA GLY A 37 0.93 3.76 -4.16
C GLY A 37 2.10 4.60 -3.68
N ALA A 38 3.34 4.07 -3.61
CA ALA A 38 4.49 4.86 -3.17
C ALA A 38 4.76 6.04 -4.11
N VAL A 39 5.02 7.20 -3.53
CA VAL A 39 5.28 8.46 -4.25
C VAL A 39 6.68 8.98 -3.93
N ASP A 40 7.33 9.59 -4.91
CA ASP A 40 8.59 10.29 -4.67
C ASP A 40 8.36 11.65 -3.98
N LYS A 41 9.41 12.28 -3.46
CA LYS A 41 9.32 13.62 -2.83
C LYS A 41 8.84 14.72 -3.78
N LYS A 42 8.85 14.49 -5.08
CA LYS A 42 8.31 15.42 -6.09
C LYS A 42 6.81 15.22 -6.29
N GLY A 43 6.19 14.26 -5.60
CA GLY A 43 4.77 13.94 -5.71
C GLY A 43 4.41 13.20 -7.00
N THR A 44 5.40 12.62 -7.68
CA THR A 44 5.17 11.90 -8.95
C THR A 44 4.67 10.50 -8.65
N SER A 45 3.36 10.29 -8.78
CA SER A 45 2.77 8.96 -8.81
C SER A 45 2.85 8.37 -10.23
N VAL A 46 3.13 7.08 -10.33
CA VAL A 46 3.08 6.37 -11.61
C VAL A 46 1.66 5.88 -11.82
N VAL A 47 0.91 6.65 -12.59
CA VAL A 47 -0.48 6.33 -12.96
C VAL A 47 -0.53 6.02 -14.44
N THR A 48 -0.99 4.84 -14.81
CA THR A 48 -1.27 4.47 -16.19
C THR A 48 -2.76 4.56 -16.44
N LYS A 49 -3.18 5.31 -17.44
CA LYS A 49 -4.57 5.33 -17.87
C LYS A 49 -4.89 4.04 -18.63
N LYS A 50 -5.91 3.33 -18.20
CA LYS A 50 -6.40 2.15 -18.88
C LYS A 50 -7.38 2.59 -19.95
N GLU A 51 -7.10 2.28 -21.23
CA GLU A 51 -8.03 2.52 -22.33
C GLU A 51 -9.21 1.54 -22.27
N GLY A 52 -10.39 1.98 -22.70
CA GLY A 52 -11.59 1.13 -22.79
C GLY A 52 -12.34 0.93 -21.46
N VAL A 53 -12.08 1.75 -20.47
CA VAL A 53 -12.86 1.75 -19.20
C VAL A 53 -14.17 2.52 -19.42
N PRO A 54 -15.34 1.98 -19.02
CA PRO A 54 -16.63 2.66 -19.14
C PRO A 54 -16.64 4.02 -18.43
N GLU A 55 -17.43 4.94 -18.97
CA GLU A 55 -17.60 6.28 -18.40
C GLU A 55 -18.13 6.18 -16.94
N GLY A 56 -17.51 6.89 -16.02
CA GLY A 56 -17.85 6.86 -14.57
C GLY A 56 -17.01 5.89 -13.73
N ILE A 57 -16.11 5.10 -14.35
CA ILE A 57 -15.14 4.28 -13.63
C ILE A 57 -13.76 4.95 -13.72
N ASP A 58 -13.05 5.05 -12.58
CA ASP A 58 -11.69 5.61 -12.59
C ASP A 58 -10.78 4.74 -13.47
N SER A 59 -10.32 5.32 -14.56
CA SER A 59 -9.39 4.68 -15.50
C SER A 59 -7.93 4.71 -15.02
N ASN A 60 -7.66 5.35 -13.89
CA ASN A 60 -6.33 5.45 -13.32
C ASN A 60 -5.95 4.11 -12.66
N VAL A 61 -5.00 3.42 -13.23
CA VAL A 61 -4.43 2.21 -12.64
C VAL A 61 -3.05 2.55 -12.10
N PHE A 62 -2.87 2.41 -10.80
CA PHE A 62 -1.54 2.45 -10.21
C PHE A 62 -0.73 1.26 -10.71
N GLY A 63 0.47 1.52 -11.18
CA GLY A 63 1.32 0.43 -11.64
C GLY A 63 2.65 0.92 -12.20
N GLY A 64 3.65 0.04 -12.12
CA GLY A 64 4.98 0.35 -12.67
C GLY A 64 5.91 1.13 -11.75
N VAL A 65 5.49 1.51 -10.54
CA VAL A 65 6.36 2.20 -9.57
C VAL A 65 7.59 1.35 -9.22
N GLY A 66 7.43 0.04 -9.04
CA GLY A 66 8.55 -0.86 -8.81
C GLY A 66 9.54 -0.89 -9.97
N GLN A 67 9.06 -0.84 -11.21
CA GLN A 67 9.91 -0.76 -12.39
C GLN A 67 10.66 0.58 -12.48
N LYS A 68 9.96 1.70 -12.19
CA LYS A 68 10.57 3.04 -12.11
C LYS A 68 11.69 3.05 -11.07
N VAL A 69 11.40 2.61 -9.86
CA VAL A 69 12.38 2.55 -8.76
C VAL A 69 13.57 1.67 -9.10
N ALA A 70 13.34 0.49 -9.71
CA ALA A 70 14.42 -0.38 -10.14
C ALA A 70 15.35 0.30 -11.15
N LYS A 71 14.78 0.95 -12.18
CA LYS A 71 15.56 1.68 -13.19
C LYS A 71 16.36 2.81 -12.58
N GLU A 72 15.75 3.65 -11.75
CA GLU A 72 16.42 4.79 -11.09
C GLU A 72 17.53 4.30 -10.15
N LEU A 73 17.34 3.21 -9.43
CA LEU A 73 18.37 2.61 -8.58
C LEU A 73 19.52 2.04 -9.38
N GLU A 74 19.26 1.39 -10.51
CA GLU A 74 20.30 0.89 -11.40
C GLU A 74 21.17 2.05 -11.95
N GLU A 75 20.53 3.14 -12.39
CA GLU A 75 21.22 4.34 -12.88
C GLU A 75 22.09 5.00 -11.79
N LEU A 76 21.60 5.06 -10.54
CA LEU A 76 22.32 5.72 -9.44
C LEU A 76 23.40 4.84 -8.80
N THR A 77 23.24 3.53 -8.79
CA THR A 77 24.15 2.62 -8.07
C THR A 77 25.08 1.85 -8.98
N GLY A 78 24.79 1.75 -10.27
CA GLY A 78 25.47 0.87 -11.21
C GLY A 78 25.26 -0.62 -10.91
N ILE A 79 24.29 -0.97 -10.06
CA ILE A 79 23.95 -2.36 -9.71
C ILE A 79 22.72 -2.76 -10.52
N LEU A 80 22.80 -3.87 -11.24
CA LEU A 80 21.67 -4.43 -11.99
C LEU A 80 20.46 -4.61 -11.04
N ALA A 81 19.36 -3.96 -11.34
CA ALA A 81 18.15 -4.05 -10.56
C ALA A 81 17.00 -4.69 -11.38
N ARG A 82 16.21 -5.52 -10.73
CA ARG A 82 15.06 -6.19 -11.35
C ARG A 82 13.83 -6.00 -10.47
N SER A 83 12.72 -5.62 -11.08
CA SER A 83 11.44 -5.51 -10.42
C SER A 83 10.64 -6.80 -10.60
N THR A 84 10.02 -7.27 -9.52
CA THR A 84 9.07 -8.38 -9.53
C THR A 84 7.77 -7.91 -8.89
N THR A 85 6.69 -7.95 -9.65
CA THR A 85 5.35 -7.65 -9.13
C THR A 85 4.75 -8.90 -8.55
N LEU A 86 4.57 -8.93 -7.22
CA LEU A 86 4.05 -10.12 -6.52
C LEU A 86 2.56 -10.34 -6.76
N GLY A 87 1.77 -9.25 -6.93
CA GLY A 87 0.37 -9.31 -7.33
C GLY A 87 -0.43 -10.40 -6.63
N TYR A 88 -0.87 -11.40 -7.39
CA TYR A 88 -1.66 -12.52 -6.89
C TYR A 88 -0.93 -13.43 -5.90
N LEU A 89 0.39 -13.46 -5.91
CA LEU A 89 1.17 -14.22 -4.91
C LEU A 89 0.87 -13.76 -3.49
N GLN A 90 0.69 -12.47 -3.28
CA GLN A 90 0.33 -11.89 -1.98
C GLN A 90 -1.08 -12.25 -1.52
N ARG A 91 -1.95 -12.61 -2.46
CA ARG A 91 -3.36 -12.97 -2.20
C ARG A 91 -3.61 -14.46 -2.32
N GLY A 92 -2.58 -15.25 -2.65
CA GLY A 92 -2.64 -16.69 -2.80
C GLY A 92 -2.38 -17.42 -1.49
N GLY A 93 -2.53 -18.74 -1.56
CA GLY A 93 -2.30 -19.63 -0.43
C GLY A 93 -3.54 -19.93 0.40
N ALA A 94 -3.39 -20.86 1.33
CA ALA A 94 -4.47 -21.22 2.25
C ALA A 94 -4.64 -20.17 3.35
N PRO A 95 -5.87 -19.77 3.68
CA PRO A 95 -6.13 -18.83 4.75
C PRO A 95 -5.72 -19.42 6.10
N VAL A 96 -5.14 -18.60 6.97
CA VAL A 96 -4.84 -18.98 8.35
C VAL A 96 -6.09 -18.90 9.23
N PHE A 97 -5.98 -19.32 10.47
CA PHE A 97 -7.10 -19.37 11.41
C PHE A 97 -7.80 -18.01 11.57
N SER A 98 -7.03 -16.95 11.74
CA SER A 98 -7.56 -15.58 11.90
C SER A 98 -8.34 -15.12 10.67
N ASP A 99 -7.86 -15.44 9.46
CA ASP A 99 -8.57 -15.10 8.22
C ASP A 99 -9.92 -15.79 8.14
N ARG A 100 -9.96 -17.09 8.50
CA ARG A 100 -11.20 -17.87 8.48
C ARG A 100 -12.22 -17.36 9.48
N LEU A 101 -11.76 -17.06 10.71
CA LEU A 101 -12.63 -16.52 11.76
C LEU A 101 -13.19 -15.16 11.36
N LEU A 102 -12.34 -14.27 10.86
CA LEU A 102 -12.73 -12.94 10.45
C LEU A 102 -13.70 -12.99 9.25
N ALA A 103 -13.41 -13.79 8.24
CA ALA A 103 -14.28 -13.96 7.08
C ALA A 103 -15.66 -14.51 7.47
N THR A 104 -15.71 -15.48 8.39
CA THR A 104 -16.98 -16.01 8.91
C THR A 104 -17.77 -14.92 9.62
N ALA A 105 -17.12 -14.13 10.47
CA ALA A 105 -17.76 -13.04 11.20
C ALA A 105 -18.27 -11.93 10.25
N TYR A 106 -17.51 -11.59 9.20
CA TYR A 106 -17.97 -10.67 8.15
C TYR A 106 -19.22 -11.19 7.45
N GLY A 107 -19.23 -12.47 7.04
CA GLY A 107 -20.39 -13.09 6.38
C GLY A 107 -21.63 -13.09 7.26
N CYS A 108 -21.49 -13.44 8.54
CA CYS A 108 -22.60 -13.40 9.49
C CYS A 108 -23.17 -11.99 9.67
N ASN A 109 -22.31 -10.96 9.79
CA ASN A 109 -22.77 -9.58 9.94
C ASN A 109 -23.38 -9.03 8.63
N ALA A 110 -22.84 -9.39 7.47
CA ALA A 110 -23.43 -9.02 6.19
C ALA A 110 -24.86 -9.59 6.05
N MET A 111 -25.06 -10.84 6.44
CA MET A 111 -26.40 -11.46 6.40
C MET A 111 -27.38 -10.79 7.37
N LYS A 112 -26.94 -10.43 8.57
CA LYS A 112 -27.77 -9.67 9.52
C LYS A 112 -28.21 -8.33 8.92
N LEU A 113 -27.29 -7.55 8.35
CA LEU A 113 -27.59 -6.29 7.70
C LEU A 113 -28.60 -6.45 6.56
N ALA A 114 -28.46 -7.50 5.75
CA ALA A 114 -29.40 -7.79 4.69
C ALA A 114 -30.80 -8.12 5.22
N MET A 115 -30.89 -8.89 6.31
CA MET A 115 -32.16 -9.22 6.97
C MET A 115 -32.83 -8.00 7.62
N GLU A 116 -32.03 -7.02 8.06
CA GLU A 116 -32.49 -5.74 8.63
C GLU A 116 -32.81 -4.70 7.54
N GLY A 117 -32.60 -5.02 6.25
CA GLY A 117 -32.89 -4.14 5.11
C GLY A 117 -31.82 -3.10 4.83
N HIS A 118 -30.63 -3.19 5.42
CA HIS A 118 -29.49 -2.31 5.18
C HIS A 118 -28.76 -2.66 3.88
N PHE A 119 -29.40 -2.41 2.74
CA PHE A 119 -28.81 -2.62 1.42
C PHE A 119 -27.92 -1.43 1.02
N GLY A 120 -27.00 -1.66 0.06
CA GLY A 120 -26.06 -0.65 -0.38
C GLY A 120 -25.01 -0.27 0.68
N THR A 121 -24.73 -1.21 1.60
CA THR A 121 -23.79 -1.03 2.69
C THR A 121 -22.65 -2.06 2.62
N MET A 122 -21.54 -1.73 3.23
CA MET A 122 -20.38 -2.61 3.42
C MET A 122 -20.16 -2.83 4.92
N VAL A 123 -19.97 -4.09 5.33
CA VAL A 123 -19.59 -4.41 6.71
C VAL A 123 -18.20 -3.87 7.01
N THR A 124 -18.05 -3.24 8.16
CA THR A 124 -16.77 -2.74 8.65
C THR A 124 -16.33 -3.45 9.92
N TYR A 125 -15.03 -3.49 10.17
CA TYR A 125 -14.45 -3.98 11.41
C TYR A 125 -13.40 -2.98 11.89
N VAL A 126 -13.72 -2.27 12.96
CA VAL A 126 -12.89 -1.18 13.50
C VAL A 126 -12.78 -1.36 15.01
N ASP A 127 -11.56 -1.35 15.51
CA ASP A 127 -11.27 -1.45 16.95
C ASP A 127 -11.96 -2.64 17.66
N GLY A 128 -11.96 -3.79 16.99
CA GLY A 128 -12.55 -5.02 17.54
C GLY A 128 -14.08 -5.12 17.40
N LYS A 129 -14.72 -4.16 16.72
CA LYS A 129 -16.19 -4.10 16.59
C LYS A 129 -16.62 -4.15 15.13
N PHE A 130 -17.68 -4.90 14.86
CA PHE A 130 -18.37 -4.88 13.58
C PHE A 130 -19.35 -3.72 13.51
N GLY A 131 -19.38 -3.06 12.35
CA GLY A 131 -20.30 -2.01 11.99
C GLY A 131 -20.60 -2.06 10.50
N TYR A 132 -21.12 -0.98 9.94
CA TYR A 132 -21.31 -0.84 8.50
C TYR A 132 -21.13 0.61 8.07
N THR A 133 -20.87 0.79 6.77
CA THR A 133 -20.83 2.11 6.10
C THR A 133 -21.52 1.98 4.75
N THR A 134 -21.96 3.08 4.17
CA THR A 134 -22.60 3.07 2.85
C THR A 134 -21.57 2.88 1.74
N LEU A 135 -21.96 2.26 0.62
CA LEU A 135 -21.09 2.12 -0.53
C LEU A 135 -20.71 3.48 -1.13
N ASP A 136 -21.62 4.47 -1.08
CA ASP A 136 -21.34 5.83 -1.54
C ASP A 136 -20.21 6.50 -0.72
N GLU A 137 -20.20 6.27 0.60
CA GLU A 137 -19.11 6.75 1.45
C GLU A 137 -17.78 6.08 1.13
N VAL A 138 -17.80 4.81 0.76
CA VAL A 138 -16.59 4.07 0.38
C VAL A 138 -16.04 4.55 -0.96
N VAL A 139 -16.90 4.69 -1.97
CA VAL A 139 -16.50 5.09 -3.33
C VAL A 139 -16.11 6.57 -3.39
N GLY A 140 -16.89 7.46 -2.74
CA GLY A 140 -16.64 8.90 -2.79
C GLY A 140 -15.32 9.34 -2.12
N LYS A 141 -14.78 8.53 -1.23
CA LYS A 141 -13.53 8.84 -0.50
C LYS A 141 -12.26 8.27 -1.13
N ASN A 142 -12.40 7.40 -2.13
CA ASN A 142 -11.24 6.78 -2.82
C ASN A 142 -10.66 7.66 -3.95
N THR A 143 -11.23 8.82 -4.24
CA THR A 143 -10.81 9.68 -5.35
C THR A 143 -9.61 10.57 -5.03
N GLU A 144 -9.18 10.67 -3.77
CA GLU A 144 -8.04 11.51 -3.38
C GLU A 144 -6.95 10.69 -2.68
N ILE A 145 -6.23 9.88 -3.45
CA ILE A 145 -4.97 9.29 -2.98
C ILE A 145 -3.94 10.42 -2.91
N GLY A 146 -3.63 10.82 -1.70
CA GLY A 146 -2.66 11.90 -1.40
C GLY A 146 -3.21 13.08 -0.59
N SER A 147 -4.51 13.17 -0.36
CA SER A 147 -5.02 14.18 0.58
C SER A 147 -4.91 13.69 2.02
N THR A 148 -4.17 14.43 2.83
CA THR A 148 -4.04 14.27 4.28
C THR A 148 -5.29 14.75 5.02
N SER A 149 -6.50 14.42 4.55
CA SER A 149 -7.73 14.83 5.22
C SER A 149 -8.15 13.80 6.25
N ASN A 150 -7.97 14.19 7.48
CA ASN A 150 -8.58 13.75 8.74
C ASN A 150 -9.17 12.33 8.81
N ALA A 151 -8.47 11.48 9.53
CA ALA A 151 -8.74 10.07 9.81
C ALA A 151 -10.04 9.75 10.57
N ASP A 152 -10.95 10.70 10.76
CA ASP A 152 -12.08 10.55 11.69
C ASP A 152 -13.34 9.89 11.10
N ASN A 153 -13.37 9.59 9.80
CA ASN A 153 -14.58 9.10 9.14
C ASN A 153 -14.43 7.79 8.35
N GLY A 154 -13.72 6.79 8.88
CA GLY A 154 -13.82 5.39 8.42
C GLY A 154 -13.32 5.09 7.00
N SER A 155 -12.77 6.05 6.26
CA SER A 155 -12.12 5.85 4.97
C SER A 155 -10.66 5.47 5.17
N THR A 156 -10.05 4.88 4.18
CA THR A 156 -8.68 4.36 4.06
C THR A 156 -7.77 4.66 5.27
N LYS A 157 -7.50 3.65 6.08
CA LYS A 157 -6.56 3.78 7.20
C LYS A 157 -5.16 3.92 6.65
N PHE A 158 -4.56 5.09 6.83
CA PHE A 158 -3.14 5.31 6.58
C PHE A 158 -2.31 4.74 7.73
N VAL A 159 -1.10 4.30 7.41
CA VAL A 159 -0.12 3.94 8.43
C VAL A 159 0.42 5.23 9.05
N PRO A 160 0.18 5.52 10.33
CA PRO A 160 0.73 6.72 10.96
C PRO A 160 2.25 6.67 10.96
N LYS A 161 2.90 7.83 10.80
CA LYS A 161 4.39 7.91 10.72
C LYS A 161 5.09 7.46 11.99
N ASP A 162 4.41 7.50 13.12
CA ASP A 162 4.84 7.02 14.44
C ASP A 162 4.43 5.57 14.70
N ASN A 163 4.08 4.82 13.65
CA ASN A 163 3.72 3.42 13.78
C ASN A 163 4.90 2.60 14.30
N ILE A 164 4.64 1.77 15.29
CA ILE A 164 5.65 0.93 15.95
C ILE A 164 6.46 0.06 14.97
N PHE A 165 5.86 -0.39 13.86
CA PHE A 165 6.56 -1.19 12.86
C PHE A 165 7.50 -0.34 11.99
N ILE A 166 7.19 0.96 11.77
CA ILE A 166 8.12 1.89 11.09
C ILE A 166 9.32 2.15 11.98
N GLU A 167 9.09 2.44 13.26
CA GLU A 167 10.18 2.65 14.24
C GLU A 167 11.04 1.40 14.40
N ALA A 168 10.43 0.24 14.54
CA ALA A 168 11.16 -1.02 14.60
C ALA A 168 11.99 -1.28 13.34
N GLY A 169 11.43 -1.03 12.15
CA GLY A 169 12.14 -1.14 10.89
C GLY A 169 13.36 -0.23 10.82
N LYS A 170 13.21 1.04 11.19
CA LYS A 170 14.33 2.01 11.25
C LYS A 170 15.41 1.56 12.25
N SER A 171 15.01 1.03 13.40
CA SER A 171 15.93 0.55 14.44
C SER A 171 16.84 -0.60 13.98
N ILE A 172 16.39 -1.43 13.05
CA ILE A 172 17.18 -2.52 12.43
C ILE A 172 17.82 -2.12 11.09
N GLY A 173 17.84 -0.83 10.76
CA GLY A 173 18.52 -0.29 9.59
C GLY A 173 17.76 -0.41 8.28
N ILE A 174 16.42 -0.51 8.31
CA ILE A 174 15.57 -0.41 7.12
C ILE A 174 15.35 1.07 6.80
N SER A 175 15.62 1.48 5.57
CA SER A 175 15.33 2.83 5.07
C SER A 175 13.88 2.92 4.58
N PHE A 176 13.21 4.02 4.87
CA PHE A 176 11.91 4.37 4.26
C PHE A 176 12.05 5.44 3.17
N GLY A 177 13.30 5.81 2.82
CA GLY A 177 13.59 6.83 1.81
C GLY A 177 13.36 8.27 2.31
N ASP A 178 13.12 8.48 3.59
CA ASP A 178 12.80 9.77 4.22
C ASP A 178 14.02 10.61 4.62
#